data_9398bf872afcd93218b88d6f22b98929
#
_entry.id   9398bf872afcd93218b88d6f22b98929
#
_cell.length_a   1.000
_cell.length_b   1.000
_cell.length_c   1.000
_cell.angle_alpha   90.00
_cell.angle_beta   90.00
_cell.angle_gamma   90.00
#
_symmetry.space_group_name_H-M   'P 1'
#
loop_
_entity.id
_entity.type
_entity.pdbx_description
1 polymer ?
#
loop_
_entity_poly.entity_id
_entity_poly.type
_entity_poly.pdbx_seq_one_letter_code
_entity_poly.pdbx_strand_id
1 'polypeptide(L)'
;KPLQFTVTDVEGIQRQMIFDRIHVRTDAILVLPYNLPVVIRGEQFRLRETNASYLGYFGGTYYFYTDEKPEDIYFEWSDGNDHAEAVRILTIHDAEHFCYAQEGADEKGKVSLLPDLHFAEAGKVRITDAGQAVESIWNVYGQTEPNVYELTLEYEYHPADALSGDVWLELDFGGDCARLYQDGKLIDDWFSNGELWRVALKRYGCPTQLTLELDPFKMDVYYDLPPKRENRLAGARLLHLN
;
A
#
# COMPACT_ATOMS: atom_id res chain seq x y z
N LYS A 1 -6.13 15.80 21.66
CA LYS A 1 -5.03 16.12 22.60
C LYS A 1 -3.79 16.37 21.77
N PRO A 2 -2.95 17.37 22.09
CA PRO A 2 -1.71 17.59 21.38
C PRO A 2 -0.81 16.37 21.50
N LEU A 3 -0.12 16.03 20.39
CA LEU A 3 0.95 15.06 20.38
C LEU A 3 2.21 15.71 20.90
N GLN A 4 2.85 15.08 21.89
CA GLN A 4 4.03 15.63 22.55
C GLN A 4 5.13 14.59 22.57
N PHE A 5 6.31 14.97 22.06
CA PHE A 5 7.50 14.13 22.01
C PHE A 5 8.68 14.84 22.63
N THR A 6 9.59 14.08 23.21
CA THR A 6 10.94 14.57 23.54
C THR A 6 11.90 13.99 22.52
N VAL A 7 12.55 14.85 21.75
CA VAL A 7 13.55 14.46 20.75
C VAL A 7 14.93 14.87 21.26
N THR A 8 15.88 13.94 21.16
CA THR A 8 17.29 14.24 21.40
C THR A 8 17.96 14.45 20.05
N ASP A 9 18.52 15.62 19.80
CA ASP A 9 19.22 15.92 18.56
C ASP A 9 20.62 15.26 18.52
N VAL A 10 21.30 15.41 17.38
CA VAL A 10 22.64 14.82 17.18
C VAL A 10 23.71 15.37 18.14
N GLU A 11 23.44 16.48 18.79
CA GLU A 11 24.32 17.12 19.77
C GLU A 11 23.98 16.66 21.21
N GLY A 12 22.97 15.79 21.37
CA GLY A 12 22.52 15.28 22.67
C GLY A 12 21.56 16.23 23.40
N ILE A 13 21.09 17.30 22.76
CA ILE A 13 20.19 18.28 23.38
C ILE A 13 18.76 17.77 23.28
N GLN A 14 18.08 17.70 24.43
CA GLN A 14 16.68 17.32 24.47
C GLN A 14 15.78 18.52 24.15
N ARG A 15 14.88 18.33 23.22
CA ARG A 15 13.86 19.31 22.83
C ARG A 15 12.49 18.69 22.93
N GLN A 16 11.54 19.47 23.41
CA GLN A 16 10.14 19.08 23.45
C GLN A 16 9.45 19.57 22.19
N MET A 17 8.81 18.64 21.47
CA MET A 17 7.99 18.93 20.30
C MET A 17 6.53 18.78 20.70
N ILE A 18 5.72 19.75 20.35
CA ILE A 18 4.29 19.76 20.66
C ILE A 18 3.56 20.02 19.33
N PHE A 19 2.86 19.02 18.84
CA PHE A 19 1.96 19.16 17.70
C PHE A 19 0.53 19.29 18.26
N ASP A 20 0.00 20.47 18.31
CA ASP A 20 -1.31 20.78 18.91
C ASP A 20 -2.47 20.75 17.89
N ARG A 21 -2.14 20.71 16.58
CA ARG A 21 -3.10 20.79 15.47
C ARG A 21 -3.06 19.56 14.55
N ILE A 22 -2.66 18.40 15.05
CA ILE A 22 -2.62 17.19 14.24
C ILE A 22 -3.88 16.37 14.47
N HIS A 23 -4.57 16.05 13.39
CA HIS A 23 -5.60 15.02 13.33
C HIS A 23 -4.98 13.72 12.82
N VAL A 24 -4.96 12.69 13.65
CA VAL A 24 -4.55 11.34 13.22
C VAL A 24 -5.82 10.53 13.03
N ARG A 25 -6.08 10.14 11.79
CA ARG A 25 -7.16 9.19 11.48
C ARG A 25 -6.73 7.77 11.85
N THR A 26 -7.70 6.90 12.09
CA THR A 26 -7.47 5.46 12.18
C THR A 26 -6.81 4.99 10.87
N ASP A 27 -5.80 4.15 10.99
CA ASP A 27 -5.06 3.56 9.86
C ASP A 27 -4.23 4.55 9.03
N ALA A 28 -3.99 5.76 9.53
CA ALA A 28 -3.13 6.73 8.86
C ALA A 28 -1.67 6.65 9.35
N ILE A 29 -0.74 6.67 8.40
CA ILE A 29 0.68 6.87 8.68
C ILE A 29 1.02 8.33 8.36
N LEU A 30 1.53 9.06 9.36
CA LEU A 30 1.97 10.43 9.20
C LEU A 30 3.50 10.51 9.27
N VAL A 31 4.10 11.13 8.27
CA VAL A 31 5.54 11.43 8.25
C VAL A 31 5.70 12.93 8.51
N LEU A 32 5.73 13.31 9.76
CA LEU A 32 5.81 14.72 10.17
C LEU A 32 7.28 15.16 10.23
N PRO A 33 7.71 16.08 9.38
CA PRO A 33 9.08 16.59 9.42
C PRO A 33 9.24 17.51 10.62
N TYR A 34 10.41 17.41 11.23
CA TYR A 34 10.85 18.32 12.26
C TYR A 34 12.22 18.88 11.93
N ASN A 35 12.33 20.21 11.89
CA ASN A 35 13.58 20.89 11.61
C ASN A 35 14.20 20.47 10.26
N LEU A 36 13.32 20.19 9.26
CA LEU A 36 13.73 19.75 7.94
C LEU A 36 14.58 20.81 7.24
N PRO A 37 15.83 20.52 6.85
CA PRO A 37 16.62 21.44 6.04
C PRO A 37 16.01 21.54 4.63
N VAL A 38 15.81 22.77 4.18
CA VAL A 38 15.18 23.09 2.90
C VAL A 38 16.09 24.07 2.17
N VAL A 39 16.28 23.86 0.86
CA VAL A 39 17.02 24.76 -0.02
C VAL A 39 16.04 25.46 -0.96
N ILE A 40 15.96 26.79 -0.88
CA ILE A 40 15.09 27.61 -1.72
C ILE A 40 15.97 28.63 -2.45
N ARG A 41 15.98 28.59 -3.78
CA ARG A 41 16.79 29.50 -4.63
C ARG A 41 18.29 29.53 -4.24
N GLY A 42 18.81 28.42 -3.72
CA GLY A 42 20.21 28.29 -3.31
C GLY A 42 20.49 28.72 -1.86
N GLU A 43 19.52 29.25 -1.16
CA GLU A 43 19.62 29.60 0.26
C GLU A 43 19.07 28.49 1.15
N GLN A 44 19.67 28.28 2.33
CA GLN A 44 19.28 27.25 3.28
C GLN A 44 18.31 27.80 4.32
N PHE A 45 17.18 27.15 4.45
CA PHE A 45 16.17 27.40 5.47
C PHE A 45 15.90 26.14 6.28
N ARG A 46 15.08 26.24 7.31
CA ARG A 46 14.56 25.08 8.05
C ARG A 46 13.05 25.21 8.21
N LEU A 47 12.35 24.19 7.75
CA LEU A 47 10.96 23.98 8.13
C LEU A 47 10.97 23.38 9.53
N ARG A 48 10.50 24.12 10.52
CA ARG A 48 10.47 23.69 11.93
C ARG A 48 9.46 22.60 12.13
N GLU A 49 8.23 22.85 11.74
CA GLU A 49 7.14 21.90 11.84
C GLU A 49 6.02 22.22 10.87
N THR A 50 5.18 21.23 10.61
CA THR A 50 3.93 21.32 9.86
C THR A 50 3.00 20.18 10.27
N ASN A 51 1.69 20.33 10.08
CA ASN A 51 0.72 19.24 10.23
C ASN A 51 0.47 18.46 8.93
N ALA A 52 1.18 18.78 7.84
CA ALA A 52 1.15 18.01 6.61
C ALA A 52 2.28 16.96 6.59
N SER A 53 1.99 15.76 6.11
CA SER A 53 2.96 14.69 5.95
C SER A 53 3.92 14.96 4.82
N TYR A 54 5.21 14.73 5.06
CA TYR A 54 6.26 14.91 4.05
C TYR A 54 6.31 13.73 3.10
N LEU A 55 6.15 13.99 1.80
CA LEU A 55 6.25 13.00 0.74
C LEU A 55 7.67 12.90 0.16
N GLY A 56 8.34 14.05 -0.05
CA GLY A 56 9.69 14.07 -0.59
C GLY A 56 10.06 15.38 -1.29
N TYR A 57 11.30 15.40 -1.82
CA TYR A 57 11.81 16.51 -2.64
C TYR A 57 12.04 16.02 -4.07
N PHE A 58 11.29 16.56 -5.01
CA PHE A 58 11.29 16.12 -6.40
C PHE A 58 11.27 17.33 -7.35
N GLY A 59 12.15 17.34 -8.33
CA GLY A 59 12.17 18.37 -9.37
C GLY A 59 12.35 19.80 -8.84
N GLY A 60 12.99 19.98 -7.68
CA GLY A 60 13.19 21.31 -7.07
C GLY A 60 12.06 21.78 -6.15
N THR A 61 11.08 20.92 -5.85
CA THR A 61 9.91 21.23 -5.03
C THR A 61 9.76 20.24 -3.89
N TYR A 62 9.39 20.69 -2.71
CA TYR A 62 9.07 19.87 -1.54
C TYR A 62 7.58 19.52 -1.57
N TYR A 63 7.26 18.24 -1.59
CA TYR A 63 5.90 17.73 -1.65
C TYR A 63 5.45 17.25 -0.28
N PHE A 64 4.24 17.65 0.07
CA PHE A 64 3.55 17.23 1.29
C PHE A 64 2.16 16.73 0.92
N TYR A 65 1.53 15.97 1.80
CA TYR A 65 0.14 15.54 1.64
C TYR A 65 -0.61 15.63 2.97
N THR A 66 -1.90 15.86 2.88
CA THR A 66 -2.78 15.95 4.05
C THR A 66 -4.23 15.75 3.65
N ASP A 67 -5.07 15.42 4.63
CA ASP A 67 -6.53 15.46 4.55
C ASP A 67 -7.14 16.65 5.31
N GLU A 68 -6.30 17.49 5.90
CA GLU A 68 -6.74 18.72 6.53
C GLU A 68 -7.29 19.70 5.50
N LYS A 69 -8.19 20.57 5.95
CA LYS A 69 -8.68 21.66 5.10
C LYS A 69 -7.58 22.68 4.88
N PRO A 70 -7.56 23.37 3.73
CA PRO A 70 -6.50 24.33 3.38
C PRO A 70 -6.28 25.41 4.47
N GLU A 71 -7.33 25.86 5.15
CA GLU A 71 -7.26 26.85 6.21
C GLU A 71 -6.66 26.35 7.52
N ASP A 72 -6.58 25.04 7.70
CA ASP A 72 -6.05 24.39 8.90
C ASP A 72 -4.59 23.95 8.71
N ILE A 73 -4.05 24.03 7.49
CA ILE A 73 -2.67 23.64 7.19
C ILE A 73 -1.72 24.76 7.58
N TYR A 74 -0.63 24.41 8.26
CA TYR A 74 0.40 25.38 8.60
C TYR A 74 1.82 24.87 8.31
N PHE A 75 2.71 25.81 8.07
CA PHE A 75 4.15 25.60 7.95
C PHE A 75 4.88 26.62 8.82
N GLU A 76 5.63 26.15 9.81
CA GLU A 76 6.43 27.03 10.65
C GLU A 76 7.90 27.01 10.20
N TRP A 77 8.40 28.15 9.73
CA TRP A 77 9.76 28.30 9.25
C TRP A 77 10.67 28.94 10.30
N SER A 78 11.95 28.61 10.24
CA SER A 78 12.94 29.07 11.23
C SER A 78 13.17 30.57 11.22
N ASP A 79 12.96 31.22 10.10
CA ASP A 79 13.12 32.67 9.90
C ASP A 79 11.82 33.48 10.09
N GLY A 80 10.71 32.77 10.36
CA GLY A 80 9.40 33.38 10.56
C GLY A 80 8.71 33.90 9.29
N ASN A 81 9.30 33.67 8.10
CA ASN A 81 8.72 34.05 6.83
C ASN A 81 7.91 32.86 6.25
N ASP A 82 7.07 33.17 5.25
CA ASP A 82 6.36 32.15 4.48
C ASP A 82 7.16 31.83 3.21
N HIS A 83 7.37 30.52 2.97
CA HIS A 83 8.05 29.98 1.80
C HIS A 83 7.14 29.03 0.99
N ALA A 84 5.88 29.42 0.83
CA ALA A 84 4.88 28.63 0.11
C ALA A 84 5.30 28.28 -1.33
N GLU A 85 6.14 29.08 -1.96
CA GLU A 85 6.63 28.82 -3.32
C GLU A 85 7.52 27.59 -3.45
N ALA A 86 8.12 27.12 -2.32
CA ALA A 86 8.97 25.94 -2.32
C ALA A 86 8.19 24.64 -2.01
N VAL A 87 6.93 24.79 -1.64
CA VAL A 87 6.08 23.70 -1.13
C VAL A 87 4.92 23.41 -2.07
N ARG A 88 4.60 22.16 -2.26
CA ARG A 88 3.37 21.71 -2.90
C ARG A 88 2.62 20.74 -2.00
N ILE A 89 1.35 21.03 -1.79
CA ILE A 89 0.47 20.23 -0.95
C ILE A 89 -0.44 19.42 -1.87
N LEU A 90 -0.50 18.14 -1.61
CA LEU A 90 -1.35 17.17 -2.31
C LEU A 90 -2.46 16.69 -1.38
N THR A 91 -3.57 16.25 -1.96
CA THR A 91 -4.51 15.40 -1.24
C THR A 91 -3.89 14.05 -0.97
N ILE A 92 -4.43 13.26 -0.05
CA ILE A 92 -3.99 11.87 0.16
C ILE A 92 -4.12 11.08 -1.14
N HIS A 93 -5.26 11.22 -1.83
CA HIS A 93 -5.50 10.57 -3.11
C HIS A 93 -4.42 10.90 -4.16
N ASP A 94 -4.07 12.18 -4.32
CA ASP A 94 -3.01 12.58 -5.25
C ASP A 94 -1.63 12.05 -4.82
N ALA A 95 -1.37 11.96 -3.52
CA ALA A 95 -0.12 11.41 -3.00
C ALA A 95 0.01 9.91 -3.25
N GLU A 96 -1.08 9.16 -3.18
CA GLU A 96 -1.12 7.73 -3.53
C GLU A 96 -0.86 7.47 -5.02
N HIS A 97 -1.21 8.44 -5.88
CA HIS A 97 -1.01 8.37 -7.33
C HIS A 97 0.24 9.13 -7.81
N PHE A 98 1.04 9.65 -6.89
CA PHE A 98 2.22 10.44 -7.21
C PHE A 98 3.30 9.60 -7.88
N CYS A 99 3.78 10.07 -9.02
CA CYS A 99 4.88 9.46 -9.76
C CYS A 99 5.92 10.53 -10.13
N TYR A 100 7.18 10.21 -9.88
CA TYR A 100 8.31 11.02 -10.33
C TYR A 100 9.20 10.19 -11.24
N ALA A 101 9.34 10.62 -12.48
CA ALA A 101 10.21 9.98 -13.47
C ALA A 101 11.32 10.94 -13.91
N GLN A 102 12.56 10.44 -13.94
CA GLN A 102 13.72 11.16 -14.45
C GLN A 102 14.37 10.32 -15.53
N GLU A 103 14.41 10.84 -16.74
CA GLU A 103 15.11 10.21 -17.88
C GLU A 103 16.50 10.85 -18.01
N GLY A 104 17.55 10.07 -17.67
CA GLY A 104 18.93 10.54 -17.69
C GLY A 104 19.39 11.25 -16.41
N ALA A 105 20.71 11.30 -16.20
CA ALA A 105 21.30 11.87 -14.97
C ALA A 105 21.22 13.40 -14.90
N ASP A 106 21.13 14.07 -16.07
CA ASP A 106 21.17 15.53 -16.20
C ASP A 106 19.79 16.14 -16.51
N GLU A 107 18.74 15.33 -16.65
CA GLU A 107 17.41 15.82 -16.97
C GLU A 107 16.60 16.12 -15.70
N LYS A 108 15.84 17.21 -15.75
CA LYS A 108 14.86 17.50 -14.70
C LYS A 108 13.76 16.47 -14.77
N GLY A 109 13.60 15.70 -13.71
CA GLY A 109 12.50 14.77 -13.61
C GLY A 109 11.14 15.43 -13.72
N LYS A 110 10.16 14.66 -14.16
CA LYS A 110 8.77 15.10 -14.32
C LYS A 110 7.91 14.47 -13.25
N VAL A 111 7.15 15.30 -12.55
CA VAL A 111 6.07 14.86 -11.66
C VAL A 111 4.81 14.65 -12.48
N SER A 112 4.14 13.55 -12.26
CA SER A 112 2.82 13.25 -12.80
C SER A 112 1.97 12.54 -11.73
N LEU A 113 0.66 12.64 -11.86
CA LEU A 113 -0.27 11.79 -11.12
C LEU A 113 -0.66 10.64 -12.04
N LEU A 114 -0.54 9.42 -11.54
CA LEU A 114 -1.05 8.26 -12.25
C LEU A 114 -2.59 8.32 -12.22
N PRO A 115 -3.26 7.90 -13.31
CA PRO A 115 -4.70 7.77 -13.29
C PRO A 115 -5.13 6.68 -12.32
N ASP A 116 -6.38 6.78 -11.85
CA ASP A 116 -7.01 5.68 -11.11
C ASP A 116 -6.96 4.40 -11.93
N LEU A 117 -6.60 3.31 -11.27
CA LEU A 117 -6.59 2.01 -11.90
C LEU A 117 -8.04 1.53 -12.07
N HIS A 118 -8.49 1.46 -13.31
CA HIS A 118 -9.80 0.92 -13.65
C HIS A 118 -9.66 -0.52 -14.10
N PHE A 119 -10.29 -1.43 -13.35
CA PHE A 119 -10.32 -2.85 -13.65
C PHE A 119 -11.66 -3.19 -14.33
N ALA A 120 -11.58 -3.95 -15.41
CA ALA A 120 -12.73 -4.57 -16.04
C ALA A 120 -12.64 -6.09 -15.94
N GLU A 121 -13.78 -6.78 -16.04
CA GLU A 121 -13.78 -8.25 -16.05
C GLU A 121 -13.02 -8.77 -17.27
N ALA A 122 -12.19 -9.78 -17.05
CA ALA A 122 -11.34 -10.41 -18.06
C ALA A 122 -11.70 -11.90 -18.29
N GLY A 123 -12.73 -12.38 -17.59
CA GLY A 123 -13.14 -13.77 -17.68
C GLY A 123 -13.86 -14.26 -16.44
N LYS A 124 -13.88 -15.58 -16.26
CA LYS A 124 -14.56 -16.23 -15.12
C LYS A 124 -13.60 -17.05 -14.29
N VAL A 125 -13.86 -17.08 -12.99
CA VAL A 125 -13.21 -18.01 -12.07
C VAL A 125 -14.24 -18.99 -11.55
N ARG A 126 -14.00 -20.29 -11.76
CA ARG A 126 -14.77 -21.36 -11.13
C ARG A 126 -14.02 -21.82 -9.89
N ILE A 127 -14.68 -21.76 -8.76
CA ILE A 127 -14.14 -22.18 -7.46
C ILE A 127 -14.72 -23.55 -7.11
N THR A 128 -13.86 -24.49 -6.77
CA THR A 128 -14.24 -25.78 -6.21
C THR A 128 -13.60 -25.94 -4.84
N ASP A 129 -14.41 -26.12 -3.82
CA ASP A 129 -13.92 -26.42 -2.47
C ASP A 129 -13.38 -27.85 -2.46
N ALA A 130 -12.09 -28.01 -2.22
CA ALA A 130 -11.40 -29.28 -2.17
C ALA A 130 -11.29 -29.83 -0.72
N GLY A 131 -11.85 -29.12 0.26
CA GLY A 131 -11.80 -29.49 1.66
C GLY A 131 -10.53 -28.99 2.37
N GLN A 132 -10.06 -29.76 3.34
CA GLN A 132 -8.86 -29.43 4.11
C GLN A 132 -7.66 -30.23 3.60
N ALA A 133 -6.48 -29.61 3.57
CA ALA A 133 -5.25 -30.31 3.23
C ALA A 133 -4.89 -31.32 4.32
N VAL A 134 -4.62 -32.57 3.91
CA VAL A 134 -4.26 -33.65 4.83
C VAL A 134 -2.84 -33.49 5.39
N GLU A 135 -1.96 -32.82 4.64
CA GLU A 135 -0.60 -32.49 5.08
C GLU A 135 -0.19 -31.13 4.49
N SER A 136 -0.03 -30.13 5.33
CA SER A 136 0.65 -28.88 4.95
C SER A 136 2.07 -28.91 5.50
N ILE A 137 3.07 -28.72 4.63
CA ILE A 137 4.49 -28.60 5.03
C ILE A 137 4.73 -27.39 5.96
N TRP A 138 3.77 -26.47 6.04
CA TRP A 138 3.81 -25.27 6.87
C TRP A 138 3.09 -25.43 8.21
N ASN A 139 2.52 -26.59 8.50
CA ASN A 139 1.82 -26.87 9.76
C ASN A 139 2.81 -27.08 10.94
N VAL A 140 3.80 -26.20 11.05
CA VAL A 140 4.87 -26.27 12.05
C VAL A 140 4.34 -26.09 13.48
N TYR A 141 3.16 -25.49 13.64
CA TYR A 141 2.55 -25.20 14.95
C TYR A 141 1.23 -25.94 15.21
N GLY A 142 0.85 -26.89 14.37
CA GLY A 142 0.05 -28.05 14.76
C GLY A 142 -1.41 -27.82 15.08
N GLN A 143 -2.15 -26.84 14.54
CA GLN A 143 -3.49 -26.64 15.09
C GLN A 143 -4.67 -26.55 14.12
N THR A 144 -4.48 -26.24 12.85
CA THR A 144 -5.59 -26.22 11.88
C THR A 144 -5.08 -26.48 10.48
N GLU A 145 -5.74 -27.41 9.81
CA GLU A 145 -5.46 -27.71 8.41
C GLU A 145 -5.99 -26.54 7.54
N PRO A 146 -5.23 -26.08 6.53
CA PRO A 146 -5.68 -25.05 5.63
C PRO A 146 -6.88 -25.51 4.80
N ASN A 147 -7.81 -24.60 4.52
CA ASN A 147 -8.86 -24.84 3.54
C ASN A 147 -8.25 -24.76 2.13
N VAL A 148 -8.57 -25.73 1.28
CA VAL A 148 -8.05 -25.82 -0.09
C VAL A 148 -9.14 -25.58 -1.11
N TYR A 149 -8.85 -24.75 -2.09
CA TYR A 149 -9.73 -24.44 -3.19
C TYR A 149 -9.01 -24.65 -4.52
N GLU A 150 -9.68 -25.33 -5.47
CA GLU A 150 -9.24 -25.43 -6.84
C GLU A 150 -9.89 -24.31 -7.65
N LEU A 151 -9.07 -23.51 -8.33
CA LEU A 151 -9.49 -22.39 -9.15
C LEU A 151 -9.30 -22.74 -10.63
N THR A 152 -10.39 -22.76 -11.40
CA THR A 152 -10.34 -22.86 -12.86
C THR A 152 -10.56 -21.49 -13.46
N LEU A 153 -9.60 -21.02 -14.24
CA LEU A 153 -9.59 -19.68 -14.85
C LEU A 153 -10.00 -19.78 -16.33
N GLU A 154 -11.08 -19.13 -16.69
CA GLU A 154 -11.61 -19.07 -18.05
C GLU A 154 -11.47 -17.62 -18.56
N TYR A 155 -10.48 -17.36 -19.40
CA TYR A 155 -10.20 -16.03 -19.94
C TYR A 155 -11.12 -15.71 -21.11
N GLU A 156 -11.69 -14.49 -21.17
CA GLU A 156 -12.49 -14.04 -22.32
C GLU A 156 -11.65 -13.85 -23.58
N TYR A 157 -10.41 -13.40 -23.40
CA TYR A 157 -9.43 -13.22 -24.47
C TYR A 157 -8.18 -14.03 -24.14
N HIS A 158 -7.53 -14.57 -25.18
CA HIS A 158 -6.27 -15.30 -24.92
C HIS A 158 -5.21 -14.32 -24.37
N PRO A 159 -4.70 -14.55 -23.15
CA PRO A 159 -3.84 -13.57 -22.49
C PRO A 159 -2.53 -13.27 -23.24
N ALA A 160 -2.06 -14.20 -24.08
CA ALA A 160 -0.88 -14.00 -24.93
C ALA A 160 -1.12 -13.02 -26.09
N ASP A 161 -2.37 -12.83 -26.53
CA ASP A 161 -2.73 -11.93 -27.62
C ASP A 161 -2.99 -10.50 -27.14
N ALA A 162 -3.11 -10.31 -25.83
CA ALA A 162 -3.31 -9.00 -25.26
C ALA A 162 -2.01 -8.18 -25.26
N LEU A 163 -1.84 -7.33 -26.24
CA LEU A 163 -0.83 -6.25 -26.26
C LEU A 163 -1.04 -5.23 -25.13
N SER A 164 -2.17 -5.31 -24.42
CA SER A 164 -2.62 -4.35 -23.41
C SER A 164 -2.68 -4.98 -22.02
N GLY A 165 -1.80 -4.53 -21.15
CA GLY A 165 -1.93 -4.72 -19.71
C GLY A 165 -1.71 -6.14 -19.18
N ASP A 166 -1.72 -6.27 -17.87
CA ASP A 166 -1.68 -7.56 -17.18
C ASP A 166 -3.10 -8.06 -16.91
N VAL A 167 -3.25 -9.37 -16.76
CA VAL A 167 -4.47 -10.00 -16.25
C VAL A 167 -4.24 -10.32 -14.79
N TRP A 168 -5.19 -9.93 -13.96
CA TRP A 168 -5.12 -10.04 -12.52
C TRP A 168 -6.15 -11.04 -11.99
N LEU A 169 -5.72 -11.91 -11.11
CA LEU A 169 -6.62 -12.68 -10.25
C LEU A 169 -6.83 -11.87 -8.97
N GLU A 170 -8.06 -11.47 -8.71
CA GLU A 170 -8.44 -10.81 -7.46
C GLU A 170 -9.15 -11.83 -6.57
N LEU A 171 -8.68 -11.97 -5.34
CA LEU A 171 -9.18 -12.90 -4.34
C LEU A 171 -9.71 -12.13 -3.14
N ASP A 172 -10.96 -12.44 -2.77
CA ASP A 172 -11.61 -11.98 -1.54
C ASP A 172 -11.70 -13.14 -0.56
N PHE A 173 -10.91 -13.11 0.50
CA PHE A 173 -10.87 -14.20 1.47
C PHE A 173 -10.76 -13.69 2.91
N GLY A 174 -11.16 -14.55 3.84
CA GLY A 174 -10.87 -14.43 5.26
C GLY A 174 -9.94 -15.56 5.69
N GLY A 175 -8.97 -15.25 6.52
CA GLY A 175 -7.96 -16.17 7.00
C GLY A 175 -6.72 -15.41 7.47
N ASP A 176 -5.73 -16.10 7.96
CA ASP A 176 -4.46 -15.52 8.40
C ASP A 176 -3.51 -15.30 7.21
N CYS A 177 -3.33 -16.35 6.42
CA CYS A 177 -2.46 -16.36 5.24
C CYS A 177 -3.13 -17.13 4.10
N ALA A 178 -2.88 -16.69 2.87
CA ALA A 178 -3.24 -17.38 1.65
C ALA A 178 -2.00 -17.75 0.85
N ARG A 179 -1.98 -18.94 0.22
CA ARG A 179 -0.91 -19.39 -0.66
C ARG A 179 -1.49 -19.87 -1.98
N LEU A 180 -0.90 -19.41 -3.07
CA LEU A 180 -1.33 -19.76 -4.41
C LEU A 180 -0.29 -20.67 -5.08
N TYR A 181 -0.77 -21.79 -5.62
CA TYR A 181 0.06 -22.80 -6.25
C TYR A 181 -0.32 -23.01 -7.71
N GLN A 182 0.68 -23.23 -8.54
CA GLN A 182 0.55 -23.72 -9.91
C GLN A 182 1.32 -25.02 -10.04
N ASP A 183 0.65 -26.10 -10.45
CA ASP A 183 1.26 -27.44 -10.62
C ASP A 183 2.01 -27.92 -9.34
N GLY A 184 1.44 -27.62 -8.17
CA GLY A 184 2.03 -27.96 -6.87
C GLY A 184 3.20 -27.08 -6.44
N LYS A 185 3.58 -26.08 -7.22
CA LYS A 185 4.62 -25.10 -6.89
C LYS A 185 4.00 -23.83 -6.36
N LEU A 186 4.44 -23.37 -5.18
CA LEU A 186 4.07 -22.05 -4.64
C LEU A 186 4.53 -20.93 -5.60
N ILE A 187 3.60 -20.10 -6.04
CA ILE A 187 3.84 -18.99 -6.95
C ILE A 187 3.67 -17.63 -6.29
N ASP A 188 2.76 -17.54 -5.29
CA ASP A 188 2.53 -16.29 -4.56
C ASP A 188 1.93 -16.58 -3.18
N ASP A 189 2.05 -15.65 -2.25
CA ASP A 189 1.45 -15.73 -0.92
C ASP A 189 1.04 -14.35 -0.41
N TRP A 190 0.08 -14.32 0.53
CA TRP A 190 -0.46 -13.09 1.07
C TRP A 190 -0.86 -13.24 2.53
N PHE A 191 -0.39 -12.33 3.38
CA PHE A 191 -0.91 -12.17 4.73
C PHE A 191 -2.15 -11.28 4.71
N SER A 192 -3.23 -11.75 5.32
CA SER A 192 -4.49 -11.01 5.32
C SER A 192 -4.37 -9.71 6.12
N ASN A 193 -4.53 -8.62 5.42
CA ASN A 193 -4.59 -7.27 5.98
C ASN A 193 -5.98 -6.62 5.85
N GLY A 194 -6.98 -7.42 5.41
CA GLY A 194 -8.34 -6.94 5.15
C GLY A 194 -8.57 -6.40 3.74
N GLU A 195 -7.53 -6.30 2.93
CA GLU A 195 -7.57 -5.88 1.52
C GLU A 195 -7.84 -7.08 0.59
N LEU A 196 -8.27 -6.77 -0.65
CA LEU A 196 -8.36 -7.77 -1.72
C LEU A 196 -6.95 -8.13 -2.21
N TRP A 197 -6.68 -9.42 -2.31
CA TRP A 197 -5.40 -9.87 -2.86
C TRP A 197 -5.44 -9.89 -4.38
N ARG A 198 -4.52 -9.19 -5.04
CA ARG A 198 -4.41 -9.12 -6.50
C ARG A 198 -3.10 -9.71 -6.98
N VAL A 199 -3.20 -10.74 -7.81
CA VAL A 199 -2.07 -11.49 -8.36
C VAL A 199 -1.98 -11.25 -9.86
N ALA A 200 -0.84 -10.72 -10.32
CA ALA A 200 -0.56 -10.49 -11.74
C ALA A 200 -0.24 -11.81 -12.44
N LEU A 201 -1.14 -12.32 -13.27
CA LEU A 201 -1.04 -13.67 -13.83
C LEU A 201 -0.08 -13.82 -14.99
N LYS A 202 0.24 -12.76 -15.74
CA LYS A 202 1.19 -12.85 -16.88
C LYS A 202 2.57 -13.32 -16.45
N ARG A 203 3.03 -12.93 -15.27
CA ARG A 203 4.34 -13.39 -14.75
C ARG A 203 4.41 -14.90 -14.49
N TYR A 204 3.26 -15.56 -14.41
CA TYR A 204 3.12 -17.00 -14.22
C TYR A 204 2.62 -17.72 -15.46
N GLY A 205 2.62 -17.04 -16.63
CA GLY A 205 2.18 -17.62 -17.91
C GLY A 205 0.68 -17.77 -18.07
N CYS A 206 -0.12 -17.00 -17.34
CA CYS A 206 -1.58 -17.02 -17.35
C CYS A 206 -2.15 -18.44 -17.20
N PRO A 207 -1.94 -19.09 -16.06
CA PRO A 207 -2.39 -20.47 -15.81
C PRO A 207 -3.92 -20.57 -15.87
N THR A 208 -4.42 -21.71 -16.31
CA THR A 208 -5.86 -22.03 -16.33
C THR A 208 -6.31 -22.80 -15.08
N GLN A 209 -5.37 -23.30 -14.29
CA GLN A 209 -5.62 -24.04 -13.06
C GLN A 209 -4.68 -23.55 -11.97
N LEU A 210 -5.22 -23.28 -10.80
CA LEU A 210 -4.47 -22.88 -9.60
C LEU A 210 -5.08 -23.57 -8.38
N THR A 211 -4.25 -23.84 -7.39
CA THR A 211 -4.69 -24.29 -6.07
C THR A 211 -4.45 -23.17 -5.07
N LEU A 212 -5.46 -22.83 -4.28
CA LEU A 212 -5.40 -21.86 -3.20
C LEU A 212 -5.52 -22.56 -1.87
N GLU A 213 -4.55 -22.34 -0.99
CA GLU A 213 -4.60 -22.75 0.42
C GLU A 213 -4.86 -21.53 1.30
N LEU A 214 -5.80 -21.62 2.22
CA LEU A 214 -6.13 -20.58 3.21
C LEU A 214 -5.88 -21.10 4.62
N ASP A 215 -4.92 -20.52 5.31
CA ASP A 215 -4.73 -20.76 6.74
C ASP A 215 -5.81 -20.00 7.52
N PRO A 216 -6.56 -20.68 8.39
CA PRO A 216 -7.56 -20.03 9.22
C PRO A 216 -6.90 -19.11 10.26
N PHE A 217 -7.61 -18.07 10.69
CA PHE A 217 -7.19 -17.25 11.81
C PHE A 217 -6.98 -18.09 13.06
N LYS A 218 -5.85 -17.85 13.74
CA LYS A 218 -5.53 -18.44 15.04
C LYS A 218 -5.96 -17.47 16.13
N MET A 219 -6.97 -17.84 16.89
CA MET A 219 -7.55 -17.01 17.96
C MET A 219 -6.58 -16.71 19.11
N ASP A 220 -5.45 -17.42 19.19
CA ASP A 220 -4.39 -17.26 20.19
C ASP A 220 -3.29 -16.28 19.77
N VAL A 221 -3.32 -15.79 18.54
CA VAL A 221 -2.42 -14.74 18.06
C VAL A 221 -3.03 -13.38 18.37
N TYR A 222 -2.22 -12.49 18.91
CA TYR A 222 -2.63 -11.13 19.28
C TYR A 222 -2.88 -10.30 18.01
N TYR A 223 -4.17 -10.07 17.71
CA TYR A 223 -4.61 -9.10 16.73
C TYR A 223 -5.26 -7.93 17.45
N ASP A 224 -4.89 -6.71 17.12
CA ASP A 224 -5.51 -5.50 17.66
C ASP A 224 -6.99 -5.37 17.26
N LEU A 225 -7.39 -6.05 16.17
CA LEU A 225 -8.76 -6.10 15.69
C LEU A 225 -9.17 -7.56 15.40
N PRO A 226 -10.38 -7.98 15.82
CA PRO A 226 -10.87 -9.31 15.47
C PRO A 226 -11.05 -9.42 13.94
N PRO A 227 -10.83 -10.60 13.35
CA PRO A 227 -11.05 -10.82 11.93
C PRO A 227 -12.51 -10.50 11.58
N LYS A 228 -12.71 -9.65 10.58
CA LYS A 228 -14.04 -9.24 10.12
C LYS A 228 -14.74 -10.27 9.23
N ARG A 229 -14.03 -11.33 8.82
CA ARG A 229 -14.47 -12.28 7.81
C ARG A 229 -14.35 -13.73 8.31
N GLU A 230 -15.24 -14.58 7.83
CA GLU A 230 -15.13 -16.03 8.05
C GLU A 230 -13.88 -16.59 7.34
N ASN A 231 -13.28 -17.64 7.91
CA ASN A 231 -12.12 -18.34 7.35
C ASN A 231 -12.49 -19.09 6.07
N ARG A 232 -12.70 -18.37 4.97
CA ARG A 232 -13.08 -18.94 3.67
C ARG A 232 -12.73 -18.02 2.51
N LEU A 233 -12.70 -18.59 1.32
CA LEU A 233 -12.73 -17.81 0.07
C LEU A 233 -14.15 -17.29 -0.16
N ALA A 234 -14.32 -15.98 -0.13
CA ALA A 234 -15.59 -15.31 -0.36
C ALA A 234 -15.86 -15.06 -1.84
N GLY A 235 -14.80 -14.88 -2.65
CA GLY A 235 -14.92 -14.65 -4.08
C GLY A 235 -13.57 -14.63 -4.79
N ALA A 236 -13.63 -14.85 -6.10
CA ALA A 236 -12.48 -14.69 -7.01
C ALA A 236 -12.94 -14.10 -8.34
N ARG A 237 -12.16 -13.19 -8.90
CA ARG A 237 -12.46 -12.53 -10.18
C ARG A 237 -11.21 -12.46 -11.05
N LEU A 238 -11.40 -12.56 -12.38
CA LEU A 238 -10.38 -12.21 -13.36
C LEU A 238 -10.61 -10.79 -13.83
N LEU A 239 -9.57 -9.98 -13.77
CA LEU A 239 -9.61 -8.57 -14.11
C LEU A 239 -8.51 -8.23 -15.12
N HIS A 240 -8.74 -7.25 -15.98
CA HIS A 240 -7.69 -6.59 -16.72
C HIS A 240 -7.68 -5.10 -16.39
N LEU A 241 -6.53 -4.50 -16.50
CA LEU A 241 -6.35 -3.08 -16.33
C LEU A 241 -6.66 -2.37 -17.64
N ASN A 242 -7.58 -1.40 -17.60
CA ASN A 242 -7.93 -0.55 -18.73
C ASN A 242 -7.04 0.68 -18.81
#